data_343843e35202aa4b31539113aa7ff5b6
#
_entry.id   343843e35202aa4b31539113aa7ff5b6
#
_cell.length_a   1.000
_cell.length_b   1.000
_cell.length_c   1.000
_cell.angle_alpha   90.00
_cell.angle_beta   90.00
_cell.angle_gamma   90.00
#
_symmetry.space_group_name_H-M   'P 1'
#
loop_
_entity.id
_entity.type
_entity.pdbx_description
1 polymer ?
#
loop_
_entity_poly.entity_id
_entity_poly.type
_entity_poly.pdbx_seq_one_letter_code
_entity_poly.pdbx_strand_id
1 'polypeptide(L)'
;MFGFFDLLRNRSRLSRVLAPVQGRLFPLADVNDEIFASKGLGEGFAVKPESDLIYAPLDGVITSIFPTNHEIGIRTKEGLDLLIHLGLNTIELAGSGCDILVESGQEVKRGQLLATMNRHLLEKLGYDDTVVVTYTNDFILKGLSSPTFFRQINAKGAVQTISYNN
;
A
#
# COMPACT_ATOMS: atom_id res chain seq x y z
N MET A 1 7.63 35.26 12.41
CA MET A 1 6.21 35.00 12.72
C MET A 1 5.58 34.21 11.59
N PHE A 2 5.11 33.03 11.88
CA PHE A 2 4.43 32.20 10.90
C PHE A 2 2.99 32.73 10.71
N GLY A 3 2.68 33.18 9.51
CA GLY A 3 1.35 33.66 9.19
C GLY A 3 0.33 32.52 8.99
N PHE A 4 -0.95 32.88 9.00
CA PHE A 4 -2.06 31.95 8.74
C PHE A 4 -1.88 31.15 7.43
N PHE A 5 -1.24 31.75 6.43
CA PHE A 5 -0.89 31.09 5.16
C PHE A 5 0.16 29.99 5.32
N ASP A 6 1.08 30.11 6.28
CA ASP A 6 2.08 29.05 6.55
C ASP A 6 1.44 27.84 7.22
N LEU A 7 0.43 28.07 8.06
CA LEU A 7 -0.37 27.00 8.67
C LEU A 7 -1.21 26.25 7.62
N LEU A 8 -1.78 26.97 6.65
CA LEU A 8 -2.53 26.36 5.55
C LEU A 8 -1.60 25.61 4.58
N ARG A 9 -0.42 26.16 4.34
CA ARG A 9 0.62 25.51 3.50
C ARG A 9 1.16 24.25 4.15
N ASN A 10 1.31 24.22 5.47
CA ASN A 10 1.69 23.01 6.22
C ASN A 10 0.57 21.94 6.21
N ARG A 11 -0.70 22.34 6.24
CA ARG A 11 -1.84 21.43 6.15
C ARG A 11 -1.94 20.75 4.78
N SER A 12 -1.53 21.43 3.69
CA SER A 12 -1.57 20.88 2.34
C SER A 12 -0.54 19.79 2.07
N ARG A 13 0.38 19.52 3.00
CA ARG A 13 1.44 18.52 2.90
C ARG A 13 1.16 17.23 3.66
N LEU A 14 0.04 17.17 4.37
CA LEU A 14 -0.41 15.94 5.01
C LEU A 14 -1.25 15.13 4.02
N SER A 15 -0.89 13.87 3.84
CA SER A 15 -1.67 12.94 3.05
C SER A 15 -2.16 11.81 3.93
N ARG A 16 -3.42 11.43 3.72
CA ARG A 16 -4.03 10.31 4.41
C ARG A 16 -3.89 9.07 3.55
N VAL A 17 -3.24 8.05 4.09
CA VAL A 17 -3.07 6.76 3.43
C VAL A 17 -4.29 5.88 3.71
N LEU A 18 -4.90 5.34 2.65
CA LEU A 18 -6.08 4.48 2.75
C LEU A 18 -5.68 3.00 2.72
N ALA A 19 -6.50 2.17 3.36
CA ALA A 19 -6.33 0.73 3.27
C ALA A 19 -6.56 0.25 1.84
N PRO A 20 -5.64 -0.58 1.29
CA PRO A 20 -5.80 -1.12 -0.06
C PRO A 20 -6.88 -2.19 -0.16
N VAL A 21 -7.28 -2.78 0.95
CA VAL A 21 -8.24 -3.88 1.00
C VAL A 21 -8.93 -3.90 2.36
N GLN A 22 -10.16 -4.37 2.38
CA GLN A 22 -10.87 -4.67 3.62
C GLN A 22 -10.22 -5.85 4.32
N GLY A 23 -10.06 -5.77 5.63
CA GLY A 23 -9.54 -6.87 6.43
C GLY A 23 -9.00 -6.44 7.77
N ARG A 24 -8.07 -7.21 8.31
CA ARG A 24 -7.45 -6.95 9.60
C ARG A 24 -6.08 -6.28 9.40
N LEU A 25 -5.95 -5.08 9.94
CA LEU A 25 -4.72 -4.29 9.89
C LEU A 25 -3.73 -4.79 10.92
N PHE A 26 -2.46 -5.00 10.53
CA PHE A 26 -1.40 -5.41 11.44
C PHE A 26 -0.03 -4.85 11.01
N PRO A 27 0.96 -4.81 11.94
CA PRO A 27 2.27 -4.22 11.65
C PRO A 27 3.14 -5.12 10.77
N LEU A 28 4.08 -4.52 10.04
CA LEU A 28 5.06 -5.26 9.23
C LEU A 28 5.83 -6.29 10.03
N ALA A 29 6.12 -6.03 11.31
CA ALA A 29 6.86 -6.95 12.18
C ALA A 29 6.21 -8.34 12.28
N ASP A 30 4.90 -8.43 12.06
CA ASP A 30 4.14 -9.69 12.16
C ASP A 30 3.86 -10.33 10.79
N VAL A 31 4.37 -9.76 9.70
CA VAL A 31 4.29 -10.38 8.37
C VAL A 31 5.19 -11.61 8.33
N ASN A 32 4.66 -12.69 7.78
CA ASN A 32 5.41 -13.95 7.64
C ASN A 32 6.37 -13.93 6.45
N ASP A 33 7.22 -12.91 6.42
CA ASP A 33 8.29 -12.70 5.45
C ASP A 33 9.32 -11.78 6.10
N GLU A 34 10.58 -12.25 6.17
CA GLU A 34 11.65 -11.57 6.88
C GLU A 34 11.98 -10.19 6.30
N ILE A 35 11.90 -10.03 4.99
CA ILE A 35 12.22 -8.75 4.33
C ILE A 35 11.19 -7.68 4.74
N PHE A 36 9.91 -8.01 4.75
CA PHE A 36 8.87 -7.11 5.21
C PHE A 36 8.94 -6.88 6.72
N ALA A 37 9.08 -7.95 7.50
CA ALA A 37 9.11 -7.89 8.95
C ALA A 37 10.27 -7.05 9.49
N SER A 38 11.43 -7.09 8.83
CA SER A 38 12.61 -6.29 9.18
C SER A 38 12.58 -4.87 8.63
N LYS A 39 11.54 -4.50 7.89
CA LYS A 39 11.44 -3.22 7.15
C LYS A 39 12.54 -3.05 6.10
N GLY A 40 13.01 -4.15 5.53
CA GLY A 40 14.02 -4.14 4.46
C GLY A 40 13.56 -3.44 3.18
N LEU A 41 12.25 -3.30 2.96
CA LEU A 41 11.66 -2.52 1.87
C LEU A 41 11.03 -1.20 2.33
N GLY A 42 11.37 -0.72 3.51
CA GLY A 42 10.88 0.53 4.08
C GLY A 42 9.74 0.33 5.08
N GLU A 43 9.28 1.44 5.63
CA GLU A 43 8.12 1.52 6.50
C GLU A 43 6.85 1.14 5.74
N GLY A 44 5.80 0.79 6.47
CA GLY A 44 4.51 0.45 5.88
C GLY A 44 3.61 -0.28 6.84
N PHE A 45 2.70 -1.06 6.28
CA PHE A 45 1.72 -1.83 7.04
C PHE A 45 1.23 -3.03 6.23
N ALA A 46 0.51 -3.92 6.88
CA ALA A 46 -0.07 -5.09 6.26
C ALA A 46 -1.56 -5.22 6.59
N VAL A 47 -2.29 -5.87 5.69
CA VAL A 47 -3.71 -6.21 5.90
C VAL A 47 -3.89 -7.70 5.59
N LYS A 48 -4.48 -8.44 6.52
CA LYS A 48 -5.01 -9.77 6.23
C LYS A 48 -6.36 -9.59 5.54
N PRO A 49 -6.46 -9.87 4.23
CA PRO A 49 -7.63 -9.47 3.46
C PRO A 49 -8.86 -10.34 3.73
N GLU A 50 -10.01 -9.71 3.62
CA GLU A 50 -11.34 -10.34 3.67
C GLU A 50 -12.13 -10.09 2.39
N SER A 51 -11.49 -9.49 1.38
CA SER A 51 -12.05 -9.17 0.07
C SER A 51 -11.00 -9.39 -1.01
N ASP A 52 -11.45 -9.62 -2.23
CA ASP A 52 -10.60 -9.79 -3.41
C ASP A 52 -10.28 -8.46 -4.10
N LEU A 53 -10.88 -7.34 -3.67
CA LEU A 53 -10.77 -6.04 -4.35
C LEU A 53 -9.67 -5.19 -3.74
N ILE A 54 -8.72 -4.76 -4.58
CA ILE A 54 -7.53 -4.00 -4.19
C ILE A 54 -7.64 -2.56 -4.72
N TYR A 55 -7.45 -1.59 -3.83
CA TYR A 55 -7.60 -0.16 -4.11
C TYR A 55 -6.31 0.63 -3.87
N ALA A 56 -6.16 1.75 -4.57
CA ALA A 56 -5.01 2.63 -4.40
C ALA A 56 -5.00 3.30 -3.02
N PRO A 57 -3.90 3.18 -2.25
CA PRO A 57 -3.77 3.85 -0.95
C PRO A 57 -3.57 5.35 -1.04
N LEU A 58 -2.97 5.84 -2.15
CA LEU A 58 -2.63 7.22 -2.39
C LEU A 58 -2.86 7.59 -3.86
N ASP A 59 -3.01 8.89 -4.12
CA ASP A 59 -2.97 9.44 -5.48
C ASP A 59 -1.55 9.29 -6.04
N GLY A 60 -1.45 8.99 -7.32
CA GLY A 60 -0.15 8.93 -7.99
C GLY A 60 -0.22 8.37 -9.39
N VAL A 61 0.94 7.97 -9.89
CA VAL A 61 1.10 7.34 -11.20
C VAL A 61 1.60 5.92 -10.98
N ILE A 62 1.04 4.97 -11.70
CA ILE A 62 1.53 3.58 -11.71
C ILE A 62 2.92 3.57 -12.34
N THR A 63 3.94 3.23 -11.56
CA THR A 63 5.34 3.20 -12.02
C THR A 63 5.78 1.84 -12.51
N SER A 64 5.19 0.79 -11.95
CA SER A 64 5.52 -0.58 -12.32
C SER A 64 4.37 -1.53 -12.01
N ILE A 65 4.24 -2.53 -12.86
CA ILE A 65 3.44 -3.72 -12.61
C ILE A 65 4.37 -4.88 -12.87
N PHE A 66 4.61 -5.69 -11.84
CA PHE A 66 5.49 -6.84 -12.01
C PHE A 66 4.87 -7.82 -13.01
N PRO A 67 5.66 -8.42 -13.93
CA PRO A 67 5.13 -9.34 -14.95
C PRO A 67 4.32 -10.51 -14.39
N THR A 68 4.59 -10.87 -13.13
CA THR A 68 3.88 -11.93 -12.39
C THR A 68 2.66 -11.42 -11.62
N ASN A 69 2.21 -10.17 -11.85
CA ASN A 69 0.99 -9.56 -11.29
C ASN A 69 0.87 -9.61 -9.75
N HIS A 70 2.00 -9.71 -9.04
CA HIS A 70 1.98 -9.79 -7.57
C HIS A 70 2.36 -8.47 -6.89
N GLU A 71 2.77 -7.46 -7.65
CA GLU A 71 3.26 -6.20 -7.12
C GLU A 71 2.90 -5.02 -8.03
N ILE A 72 2.43 -3.94 -7.43
CA ILE A 72 2.10 -2.69 -8.11
C ILE A 72 2.86 -1.56 -7.45
N GLY A 73 3.62 -0.79 -8.24
CA GLY A 73 4.31 0.42 -7.80
C GLY A 73 3.50 1.67 -8.12
N ILE A 74 3.45 2.61 -7.18
CA ILE A 74 2.81 3.92 -7.34
C ILE A 74 3.81 4.99 -6.89
N ARG A 75 3.98 6.04 -7.69
CA ARG A 75 4.72 7.24 -7.29
C ARG A 75 3.76 8.40 -7.10
N THR A 76 3.77 9.00 -5.92
CA THR A 76 2.99 10.20 -5.65
C THR A 76 3.62 11.41 -6.31
N LYS A 77 2.85 12.50 -6.44
CA LYS A 77 3.36 13.74 -7.00
C LYS A 77 4.50 14.36 -6.17
N GLU A 78 4.57 14.06 -4.88
CA GLU A 78 5.65 14.48 -3.97
C GLU A 78 6.90 13.61 -4.09
N GLY A 79 6.85 12.52 -4.87
CA GLY A 79 7.96 11.63 -5.12
C GLY A 79 8.07 10.43 -4.19
N LEU A 80 7.05 10.15 -3.37
CA LEU A 80 7.02 8.93 -2.56
C LEU A 80 6.77 7.72 -3.45
N ASP A 81 7.63 6.72 -3.33
CA ASP A 81 7.46 5.43 -3.99
C ASP A 81 6.82 4.43 -3.03
N LEU A 82 5.71 3.89 -3.44
CA LEU A 82 4.95 2.94 -2.67
C LEU A 82 4.79 1.66 -3.48
N LEU A 83 4.97 0.51 -2.84
CA LEU A 83 4.72 -0.80 -3.40
C LEU A 83 3.53 -1.45 -2.69
N ILE A 84 2.66 -2.08 -3.47
CA ILE A 84 1.58 -2.93 -2.98
C ILE A 84 1.90 -4.36 -3.39
N HIS A 85 2.14 -5.22 -2.42
CA HIS A 85 2.39 -6.64 -2.64
C HIS A 85 1.10 -7.42 -2.41
N LEU A 86 0.74 -8.25 -3.38
CA LEU A 86 -0.49 -9.03 -3.39
C LEU A 86 -0.17 -10.49 -3.03
N GLY A 87 -0.22 -10.79 -1.76
CA GLY A 87 0.17 -12.07 -1.20
C GLY A 87 1.68 -12.20 -0.98
N LEU A 88 2.08 -13.23 -0.24
CA LEU A 88 3.48 -13.55 0.04
C LEU A 88 3.93 -14.72 -0.85
N ASN A 89 5.13 -14.58 -1.45
CA ASN A 89 5.71 -15.56 -2.37
C ASN A 89 4.86 -15.86 -3.63
N THR A 90 3.93 -14.99 -3.96
CA THR A 90 2.99 -15.18 -5.07
C THR A 90 3.63 -14.98 -6.45
N ILE A 91 4.88 -14.54 -6.50
CA ILE A 91 5.70 -14.56 -7.72
C ILE A 91 5.72 -15.94 -8.38
N GLU A 92 5.70 -17.01 -7.59
CA GLU A 92 5.71 -18.41 -8.06
C GLU A 92 4.46 -18.79 -8.87
N LEU A 93 3.38 -18.00 -8.74
CA LEU A 93 2.13 -18.22 -9.48
C LEU A 93 2.20 -17.72 -10.93
N ALA A 94 3.28 -17.05 -11.34
CA ALA A 94 3.55 -16.61 -12.71
C ALA A 94 2.38 -15.84 -13.36
N GLY A 95 1.71 -14.97 -12.57
CA GLY A 95 0.61 -14.14 -13.04
C GLY A 95 -0.78 -14.71 -12.81
N SER A 96 -0.90 -15.99 -12.43
CA SER A 96 -2.19 -16.56 -12.03
C SER A 96 -2.49 -16.17 -10.57
N GLY A 97 -3.60 -15.72 -10.22
CA GLY A 97 -3.96 -15.33 -8.84
C GLY A 97 -4.33 -13.86 -8.68
N CYS A 98 -3.89 -12.98 -9.57
CA CYS A 98 -4.27 -11.58 -9.56
C CYS A 98 -4.53 -11.08 -10.98
N ASP A 99 -5.58 -10.27 -11.12
CA ASP A 99 -5.87 -9.54 -12.35
C ASP A 99 -5.61 -8.05 -12.09
N ILE A 100 -4.68 -7.47 -12.84
CA ILE A 100 -4.34 -6.05 -12.73
C ILE A 100 -5.21 -5.26 -13.70
N LEU A 101 -5.90 -4.23 -13.19
CA LEU A 101 -6.89 -3.45 -13.93
C LEU A 101 -6.36 -2.07 -14.38
N VAL A 102 -5.08 -1.81 -14.13
CA VAL A 102 -4.39 -0.56 -14.48
C VAL A 102 -3.12 -0.85 -15.26
N GLU A 103 -2.57 0.17 -15.88
CA GLU A 103 -1.35 0.08 -16.69
C GLU A 103 -0.24 0.97 -16.14
N SER A 104 1.01 0.60 -16.39
CA SER A 104 2.17 1.45 -16.10
C SER A 104 2.03 2.79 -16.82
N GLY A 105 2.29 3.90 -16.11
CA GLY A 105 2.09 5.26 -16.61
C GLY A 105 0.70 5.85 -16.37
N GLN A 106 -0.27 5.04 -15.92
CA GLN A 106 -1.62 5.51 -15.64
C GLN A 106 -1.68 6.32 -14.34
N GLU A 107 -2.36 7.47 -14.38
CA GLU A 107 -2.72 8.21 -13.16
C GLU A 107 -3.85 7.50 -12.42
N VAL A 108 -3.73 7.41 -11.11
CA VAL A 108 -4.75 6.83 -10.23
C VAL A 108 -5.04 7.76 -9.07
N LYS A 109 -6.28 7.71 -8.60
CA LYS A 109 -6.72 8.39 -7.38
C LYS A 109 -6.80 7.40 -6.23
N ARG A 110 -6.48 7.84 -5.02
CA ARG A 110 -6.68 7.01 -3.83
C ARG A 110 -8.13 6.51 -3.76
N GLY A 111 -8.28 5.25 -3.43
CA GLY A 111 -9.57 4.58 -3.44
C GLY A 111 -10.02 4.08 -4.81
N GLN A 112 -9.23 4.28 -5.87
CA GLN A 112 -9.50 3.70 -7.18
C GLN A 112 -9.18 2.20 -7.17
N LEU A 113 -10.04 1.40 -7.80
CA LEU A 113 -9.80 -0.05 -7.95
C LEU A 113 -8.58 -0.29 -8.85
N LEU A 114 -7.61 -1.05 -8.35
CA LEU A 114 -6.37 -1.37 -9.05
C LEU A 114 -6.31 -2.80 -9.57
N ALA A 115 -6.85 -3.73 -8.80
CA ALA A 115 -6.69 -5.15 -9.08
C ALA A 115 -7.76 -5.98 -8.38
N THR A 116 -7.89 -7.22 -8.84
CA THR A 116 -8.59 -8.27 -8.10
C THR A 116 -7.60 -9.39 -7.76
N MET A 117 -7.69 -9.92 -6.55
CA MET A 117 -6.86 -11.01 -6.08
C MET A 117 -7.74 -12.23 -5.83
N ASN A 118 -7.41 -13.36 -6.45
CA ASN A 118 -8.16 -14.59 -6.25
C ASN A 118 -7.71 -15.29 -4.96
N ARG A 119 -8.25 -14.85 -3.82
CA ARG A 119 -7.89 -15.36 -2.49
C ARG A 119 -8.21 -16.84 -2.33
N HIS A 120 -9.29 -17.30 -2.92
CA HIS A 120 -9.67 -18.71 -2.89
C HIS A 120 -8.59 -19.58 -3.57
N LEU A 121 -8.07 -19.15 -4.71
CA LEU A 121 -6.97 -19.85 -5.40
C LEU A 121 -5.69 -19.84 -4.55
N LEU A 122 -5.33 -18.68 -3.97
CA LEU A 122 -4.16 -18.56 -3.13
C LEU A 122 -4.24 -19.50 -1.93
N GLU A 123 -5.37 -19.51 -1.23
CA GLU A 123 -5.60 -20.40 -0.09
C GLU A 123 -5.51 -21.88 -0.49
N LYS A 124 -6.17 -22.25 -1.61
CA LYS A 124 -6.16 -23.61 -2.14
C LYS A 124 -4.75 -24.10 -2.46
N LEU A 125 -3.88 -23.22 -2.95
CA LEU A 125 -2.50 -23.54 -3.30
C LEU A 125 -1.52 -23.36 -2.12
N GLY A 126 -2.00 -22.96 -0.94
CA GLY A 126 -1.20 -22.84 0.27
C GLY A 126 -0.40 -21.52 0.38
N TYR A 127 -0.76 -20.49 -0.37
CA TYR A 127 -0.12 -19.18 -0.28
C TYR A 127 -0.78 -18.30 0.77
N ASP A 128 0.02 -17.45 1.40
CA ASP A 128 -0.47 -16.40 2.28
C ASP A 128 -0.98 -15.23 1.42
N ASP A 129 -2.23 -14.83 1.61
CA ASP A 129 -2.89 -13.78 0.84
C ASP A 129 -2.69 -12.37 1.42
N THR A 130 -1.84 -12.23 2.44
CA THR A 130 -1.56 -10.93 3.06
C THR A 130 -1.18 -9.88 2.01
N VAL A 131 -1.81 -8.71 2.12
CA VAL A 131 -1.50 -7.54 1.28
C VAL A 131 -0.57 -6.62 2.07
N VAL A 132 0.57 -6.28 1.50
CA VAL A 132 1.59 -5.45 2.16
C VAL A 132 1.77 -4.16 1.39
N VAL A 133 1.77 -3.04 2.10
CA VAL A 133 2.09 -1.72 1.56
C VAL A 133 3.40 -1.26 2.18
N THR A 134 4.39 -0.91 1.35
CA THR A 134 5.69 -0.39 1.80
C THR A 134 6.00 0.93 1.10
N TYR A 135 6.69 1.83 1.81
CA TYR A 135 7.22 3.08 1.29
C TYR A 135 8.71 2.90 1.06
N THR A 136 9.11 2.58 -0.16
CA THR A 136 10.48 2.15 -0.45
C THR A 136 11.53 3.26 -0.35
N ASN A 137 11.11 4.52 -0.46
CA ASN A 137 11.95 5.69 -0.24
C ASN A 137 11.42 6.53 0.94
N ASP A 138 11.12 5.89 2.05
CA ASP A 138 10.53 6.48 3.25
C ASP A 138 11.37 7.63 3.84
N PHE A 139 12.65 7.73 3.49
CA PHE A 139 13.53 8.82 3.90
C PHE A 139 13.06 10.22 3.43
N ILE A 140 12.18 10.30 2.43
CA ILE A 140 11.60 11.58 2.01
C ILE A 140 10.45 12.04 2.93
N LEU A 141 9.97 11.16 3.79
CA LEU A 141 8.91 11.49 4.74
C LEU A 141 9.48 12.28 5.92
N LYS A 142 8.83 13.40 6.24
CA LYS A 142 9.08 14.16 7.45
C LYS A 142 8.39 13.53 8.66
N GLY A 143 7.20 13.00 8.44
CA GLY A 143 6.39 12.39 9.48
C GLY A 143 5.57 11.22 8.95
N LEU A 144 5.41 10.24 9.83
CA LEU A 144 4.62 9.04 9.60
C LEU A 144 3.90 8.74 10.91
N SER A 145 2.58 8.87 10.92
CA SER A 145 1.81 8.53 12.12
C SER A 145 1.76 7.03 12.33
N SER A 146 1.69 6.62 13.60
CA SER A 146 1.52 5.20 13.94
C SER A 146 0.07 4.79 13.74
N PRO A 147 -0.22 3.75 12.95
CA PRO A 147 -1.56 3.18 12.86
C PRO A 147 -2.00 2.56 14.18
N THR A 148 -3.30 2.48 14.39
CA THR A 148 -3.85 1.57 15.40
C THR A 148 -3.97 0.20 14.77
N PHE A 149 -3.06 -0.72 15.13
CA PHE A 149 -3.03 -2.07 14.59
C PHE A 149 -4.00 -3.03 15.28
N PHE A 150 -4.10 -4.24 14.74
CA PHE A 150 -4.92 -5.35 15.25
C PHE A 150 -6.41 -5.01 15.30
N ARG A 151 -6.88 -4.28 14.31
CA ARG A 151 -8.28 -3.92 14.15
C ARG A 151 -8.78 -4.21 12.75
N GLN A 152 -10.07 -4.37 12.62
CA GLN A 152 -10.75 -4.41 11.34
C GLN A 152 -10.69 -3.04 10.68
N ILE A 153 -10.42 -3.03 9.39
CA ILE A 153 -10.45 -1.82 8.57
C ILE A 153 -11.27 -2.08 7.31
N ASN A 154 -12.09 -1.11 6.95
CA ASN A 154 -12.79 -1.15 5.67
C ASN A 154 -11.83 -0.79 4.54
N ALA A 155 -12.09 -1.32 3.35
CA ALA A 155 -11.43 -0.82 2.16
C ALA A 155 -11.57 0.70 2.09
N LYS A 156 -10.50 1.40 1.69
CA LYS A 156 -10.44 2.87 1.65
C LYS A 156 -10.53 3.55 3.02
N GLY A 157 -10.52 2.79 4.11
CA GLY A 157 -10.42 3.34 5.47
C GLY A 157 -9.04 3.96 5.71
N ALA A 158 -8.98 5.02 6.52
CA ALA A 158 -7.74 5.70 6.83
C ALA A 158 -6.86 4.84 7.75
N VAL A 159 -5.62 4.56 7.32
CA VAL A 159 -4.64 3.79 8.08
C VAL A 159 -3.73 4.71 8.88
N GLN A 160 -3.14 5.71 8.24
CA GLN A 160 -2.17 6.62 8.81
C GLN A 160 -2.08 7.91 8.00
N THR A 161 -1.40 8.90 8.54
CA THR A 161 -1.06 10.13 7.82
C THR A 161 0.43 10.22 7.59
N ILE A 162 0.81 10.76 6.46
CA ILE A 162 2.19 11.02 6.07
C ILE A 162 2.39 12.51 5.79
N SER A 163 3.59 13.00 6.05
CA SER A 163 4.02 14.33 5.64
C SER A 163 5.40 14.28 5.01
N TYR A 164 5.69 15.24 4.17
CA TYR A 164 6.93 15.26 3.38
C TYR A 164 7.92 16.28 3.90
N ASN A 165 9.21 16.00 3.68
CA ASN A 165 10.26 16.98 3.83
C ASN A 165 10.10 18.10 2.78
N ASN A 166 10.45 19.32 3.15
CA ASN A 166 10.41 20.46 2.26
C ASN A 166 11.53 20.38 1.23
#